data_45325de5a720587150a1fd24ac52b97f
#
_entry.id   45325de5a720587150a1fd24ac52b97f
#
_cell.length_a   1.000
_cell.length_b   1.000
_cell.length_c   1.000
_cell.angle_alpha   90.00
_cell.angle_beta   90.00
_cell.angle_gamma   90.00
#
_symmetry.space_group_name_H-M   'P 1'
#
loop_
_entity.id
_entity.type
_entity.pdbx_description
1 polymer ?
#
loop_
_entity_poly.entity_id
_entity_poly.type
_entity_poly.pdbx_seq_one_letter_code
_entity_poly.pdbx_strand_id
1 'polypeptide(L)'
;MSITKSISTRRMSKGFTLIELVTVIVILGILAVFTLPRFANVTEQAHDASIQGVKGALASSVAIVHAQWVANGQPTADPNRDNLVGFGRGDIDVSAFGWPTSTNGSNNPSMDAIRCVEVWYGILQSSAPIVDTAGNVDYRVSAPGGDCVYTYNRDNSGSNIIYDADTGEITGNIF
;
A
#
# COMPACT_ATOMS: atom_id res chain seq x y z
N MET A 1 41.07 -45.79 -48.51
CA MET A 1 41.32 -44.90 -47.35
C MET A 1 41.07 -43.49 -47.80
N SER A 2 39.84 -42.98 -47.57
CA SER A 2 39.39 -41.67 -48.10
C SER A 2 39.48 -40.63 -46.95
N ILE A 3 40.28 -39.60 -47.18
CA ILE A 3 40.54 -38.52 -46.19
C ILE A 3 39.60 -37.36 -46.51
N THR A 4 38.53 -37.19 -45.75
CA THR A 4 37.63 -36.04 -45.88
C THR A 4 38.25 -34.82 -45.16
N LYS A 5 38.66 -33.83 -45.93
CA LYS A 5 39.23 -32.57 -45.42
C LYS A 5 38.10 -31.62 -45.02
N SER A 6 37.89 -31.44 -43.70
CA SER A 6 36.93 -30.48 -43.16
C SER A 6 37.41 -29.07 -43.39
N ILE A 7 36.66 -28.27 -44.14
CA ILE A 7 36.94 -26.83 -44.35
C ILE A 7 36.22 -26.05 -43.26
N SER A 8 37.00 -25.58 -42.26
CA SER A 8 36.50 -24.66 -41.24
C SER A 8 36.34 -23.25 -41.80
N THR A 9 35.10 -22.81 -42.01
CA THR A 9 34.77 -21.43 -42.42
C THR A 9 34.96 -20.54 -41.21
N ARG A 10 36.05 -19.80 -41.14
CA ARG A 10 36.28 -18.74 -40.16
C ARG A 10 35.27 -17.62 -40.39
N ARG A 11 34.25 -17.47 -39.49
CA ARG A 11 33.39 -16.31 -39.49
C ARG A 11 34.24 -15.09 -39.10
N MET A 12 34.38 -14.14 -39.98
CA MET A 12 34.98 -12.84 -39.72
C MET A 12 34.02 -12.06 -38.79
N SER A 13 34.39 -11.90 -37.54
CA SER A 13 33.69 -10.98 -36.62
C SER A 13 34.03 -9.54 -37.10
N LYS A 14 33.01 -8.84 -37.56
CA LYS A 14 33.14 -7.41 -37.84
C LYS A 14 33.19 -6.67 -36.49
N GLY A 15 34.28 -5.98 -36.22
CA GLY A 15 34.42 -5.12 -35.04
C GLY A 15 33.65 -3.83 -35.27
N PHE A 16 33.13 -3.24 -34.19
CA PHE A 16 32.49 -1.92 -34.17
C PHE A 16 33.51 -0.82 -34.48
N THR A 17 33.13 0.16 -35.28
CA THR A 17 33.97 1.34 -35.49
C THR A 17 33.83 2.32 -34.32
N LEU A 18 34.89 3.10 -34.06
CA LEU A 18 34.88 4.10 -33.00
C LEU A 18 33.78 5.16 -33.26
N ILE A 19 33.56 5.51 -34.52
CA ILE A 19 32.52 6.50 -34.91
C ILE A 19 31.11 5.99 -34.61
N GLU A 20 30.82 4.71 -34.87
CA GLU A 20 29.53 4.10 -34.53
C GLU A 20 29.25 4.17 -33.04
N LEU A 21 30.25 3.87 -32.20
CA LEU A 21 30.09 3.95 -30.75
C LEU A 21 29.85 5.39 -30.29
N VAL A 22 30.66 6.35 -30.77
CA VAL A 22 30.52 7.76 -30.39
C VAL A 22 29.18 8.33 -30.82
N THR A 23 28.70 8.02 -32.03
CA THR A 23 27.41 8.48 -32.52
C THR A 23 26.27 7.99 -31.64
N VAL A 24 26.31 6.71 -31.19
CA VAL A 24 25.27 6.14 -30.32
C VAL A 24 25.24 6.83 -28.97
N ILE A 25 26.40 7.02 -28.31
CA ILE A 25 26.44 7.67 -26.98
C ILE A 25 26.01 9.14 -27.03
N VAL A 26 26.30 9.87 -28.13
CA VAL A 26 25.81 11.25 -28.33
C VAL A 26 24.28 11.28 -28.43
N ILE A 27 23.71 10.41 -29.26
CA ILE A 27 22.23 10.34 -29.40
C ILE A 27 21.58 9.96 -28.09
N LEU A 28 22.09 8.94 -27.38
CA LEU A 28 21.59 8.53 -26.07
C LEU A 28 21.70 9.65 -25.03
N GLY A 29 22.79 10.41 -25.05
CA GLY A 29 23.00 11.57 -24.18
C GLY A 29 21.94 12.66 -24.38
N ILE A 30 21.62 12.99 -25.64
CA ILE A 30 20.58 13.97 -25.94
C ILE A 30 19.21 13.46 -25.49
N LEU A 31 18.86 12.21 -25.77
CA LEU A 31 17.58 11.63 -25.37
C LEU A 31 17.44 11.55 -23.85
N ALA A 32 18.52 11.25 -23.12
CA ALA A 32 18.50 11.16 -21.65
C ALA A 32 18.08 12.48 -20.98
N VAL A 33 18.54 13.63 -21.51
CA VAL A 33 18.18 14.96 -20.98
C VAL A 33 16.66 15.21 -20.98
N PHE A 34 15.95 14.72 -21.98
CA PHE A 34 14.49 14.91 -22.09
C PHE A 34 13.69 13.85 -21.36
N THR A 35 14.24 12.67 -21.13
CA THR A 35 13.51 11.56 -20.51
C THR A 35 13.58 11.58 -18.98
N LEU A 36 14.70 11.96 -18.39
CA LEU A 36 14.89 11.97 -16.93
C LEU A 36 13.82 12.76 -16.14
N PRO A 37 13.44 14.01 -16.55
CA PRO A 37 12.41 14.75 -15.82
C PRO A 37 11.03 14.07 -15.87
N ARG A 38 10.72 13.38 -16.97
CA ARG A 38 9.45 12.66 -17.10
C ARG A 38 9.34 11.47 -16.16
N PHE A 39 10.45 10.74 -15.94
CA PHE A 39 10.44 9.60 -15.04
C PHE A 39 10.25 10.02 -13.57
N ALA A 40 10.78 11.17 -13.15
CA ALA A 40 10.57 11.69 -11.80
C ALA A 40 9.09 11.96 -11.52
N ASN A 41 8.39 12.64 -12.44
CA ASN A 41 6.96 12.94 -12.30
C ASN A 41 6.08 11.67 -12.31
N VAL A 42 6.45 10.63 -13.07
CA VAL A 42 5.71 9.36 -13.09
C VAL A 42 5.84 8.63 -11.76
N THR A 43 6.99 8.71 -11.11
CA THR A 43 7.20 8.07 -9.80
C THR A 43 6.32 8.71 -8.73
N GLU A 44 6.24 10.03 -8.67
CA GLU A 44 5.37 10.77 -7.75
C GLU A 44 3.89 10.40 -7.97
N GLN A 45 3.42 10.46 -9.20
CA GLN A 45 2.05 10.04 -9.55
C GLN A 45 1.75 8.57 -9.21
N ALA A 46 2.75 7.69 -9.28
CA ALA A 46 2.59 6.29 -8.90
C ALA A 46 2.43 6.12 -7.38
N HIS A 47 3.16 6.91 -6.56
CA HIS A 47 2.98 6.95 -5.12
C HIS A 47 1.58 7.44 -4.76
N ASP A 48 1.13 8.55 -5.33
CA ASP A 48 -0.20 9.11 -5.11
C ASP A 48 -1.31 8.12 -5.46
N ALA A 49 -1.21 7.49 -6.64
CA ALA A 49 -2.18 6.48 -7.07
C ALA A 49 -2.21 5.27 -6.13
N SER A 50 -1.04 4.85 -5.62
CA SER A 50 -0.93 3.77 -4.64
C SER A 50 -1.64 4.13 -3.32
N ILE A 51 -1.40 5.35 -2.80
CA ILE A 51 -2.03 5.83 -1.55
C ILE A 51 -3.54 5.92 -1.73
N GLN A 52 -4.02 6.46 -2.86
CA GLN A 52 -5.45 6.52 -3.17
C GLN A 52 -6.09 5.13 -3.26
N GLY A 53 -5.39 4.17 -3.86
CA GLY A 53 -5.83 2.78 -3.92
C GLY A 53 -6.00 2.15 -2.54
N VAL A 54 -5.00 2.36 -1.66
CA VAL A 54 -5.03 1.87 -0.28
C VAL A 54 -6.13 2.56 0.53
N LYS A 55 -6.31 3.88 0.39
CA LYS A 55 -7.40 4.65 1.01
C LYS A 55 -8.76 4.08 0.59
N GLY A 56 -8.95 3.81 -0.70
CA GLY A 56 -10.18 3.20 -1.23
C GLY A 56 -10.42 1.78 -0.69
N ALA A 57 -9.37 0.97 -0.57
CA ALA A 57 -9.45 -0.37 0.00
C ALA A 57 -9.84 -0.32 1.49
N LEU A 58 -9.23 0.58 2.27
CA LEU A 58 -9.56 0.76 3.68
C LEU A 58 -11.02 1.20 3.84
N ALA A 59 -11.46 2.21 3.08
CA ALA A 59 -12.85 2.70 3.11
C ALA A 59 -13.86 1.59 2.77
N SER A 60 -13.55 0.79 1.75
CA SER A 60 -14.40 -0.34 1.36
C SER A 60 -14.46 -1.40 2.46
N SER A 61 -13.33 -1.71 3.10
CA SER A 61 -13.27 -2.72 4.17
C SER A 61 -14.03 -2.26 5.42
N VAL A 62 -13.87 -0.99 5.82
CA VAL A 62 -14.64 -0.39 6.93
C VAL A 62 -16.15 -0.46 6.65
N ALA A 63 -16.57 -0.13 5.43
CA ALA A 63 -17.97 -0.21 5.04
C ALA A 63 -18.52 -1.66 5.07
N ILE A 64 -17.72 -2.66 4.69
CA ILE A 64 -18.11 -4.07 4.74
C ILE A 64 -18.24 -4.54 6.20
N VAL A 65 -17.32 -4.15 7.10
CA VAL A 65 -17.44 -4.43 8.54
C VAL A 65 -18.76 -3.87 9.09
N HIS A 66 -19.05 -2.60 8.78
CA HIS A 66 -20.28 -1.96 9.21
C HIS A 66 -21.53 -2.66 8.64
N ALA A 67 -21.52 -3.03 7.36
CA ALA A 67 -22.60 -3.77 6.75
C ALA A 67 -22.83 -5.14 7.42
N GLN A 68 -21.77 -5.84 7.82
CA GLN A 68 -21.87 -7.08 8.56
C GLN A 68 -22.46 -6.87 9.96
N TRP A 69 -22.05 -5.80 10.66
CA TRP A 69 -22.65 -5.44 11.93
C TRP A 69 -24.15 -5.15 11.82
N VAL A 70 -24.57 -4.44 10.77
CA VAL A 70 -25.99 -4.20 10.47
C VAL A 70 -26.72 -5.52 10.20
N ALA A 71 -26.14 -6.44 9.42
CA ALA A 71 -26.70 -7.75 9.13
C ALA A 71 -26.84 -8.62 10.40
N ASN A 72 -25.98 -8.43 11.38
CA ASN A 72 -26.05 -9.10 12.71
C ASN A 72 -27.09 -8.47 13.65
N GLY A 73 -27.87 -7.48 13.18
CA GLY A 73 -28.93 -6.84 13.99
C GLY A 73 -28.48 -5.65 14.83
N GLN A 74 -27.35 -5.04 14.49
CA GLN A 74 -26.81 -3.83 15.15
C GLN A 74 -26.63 -4.00 16.66
N PRO A 75 -25.88 -4.99 17.16
CA PRO A 75 -25.69 -5.19 18.57
C PRO A 75 -24.94 -4.01 19.20
N THR A 76 -25.54 -3.33 20.17
CA THR A 76 -24.92 -2.18 20.88
C THR A 76 -24.39 -2.53 22.25
N ALA A 77 -24.78 -3.67 22.80
CA ALA A 77 -24.34 -4.14 24.11
C ALA A 77 -23.07 -4.96 24.01
N ASP A 78 -22.09 -4.70 24.92
CA ASP A 78 -21.00 -5.63 25.17
C ASP A 78 -21.56 -6.94 25.79
N PRO A 79 -21.02 -8.11 25.46
CA PRO A 79 -19.86 -8.38 24.60
C PRO A 79 -20.22 -8.60 23.11
N ASN A 80 -21.43 -8.29 22.66
CA ASN A 80 -21.89 -8.61 21.30
C ASN A 80 -21.23 -7.75 20.19
N ARG A 81 -20.43 -6.77 20.59
CA ARG A 81 -19.61 -5.94 19.68
C ARG A 81 -18.18 -6.45 19.57
N ASP A 82 -17.78 -7.36 20.45
CA ASP A 82 -16.51 -8.05 20.39
C ASP A 82 -16.62 -9.21 19.40
N ASN A 83 -15.56 -9.41 18.59
CA ASN A 83 -15.46 -10.56 17.70
C ASN A 83 -16.65 -10.66 16.71
N LEU A 84 -16.78 -9.68 15.82
CA LEU A 84 -17.87 -9.58 14.86
C LEU A 84 -18.02 -10.86 14.02
N VAL A 85 -19.08 -11.60 14.24
CA VAL A 85 -19.37 -12.86 13.56
C VAL A 85 -19.68 -12.61 12.08
N GLY A 86 -19.05 -13.40 11.20
CA GLY A 86 -19.31 -13.37 9.76
C GLY A 86 -18.38 -12.44 8.97
N PHE A 87 -17.41 -11.79 9.63
CA PHE A 87 -16.38 -11.01 8.96
C PHE A 87 -14.97 -11.54 9.29
N GLY A 88 -14.12 -11.66 8.27
CA GLY A 88 -12.72 -12.03 8.39
C GLY A 88 -12.52 -13.31 9.20
N ARG A 89 -11.65 -13.23 10.23
CA ARG A 89 -11.40 -14.33 11.19
C ARG A 89 -12.41 -14.36 12.34
N GLY A 90 -13.32 -13.39 12.39
CA GLY A 90 -14.28 -13.24 13.49
C GLY A 90 -13.64 -12.67 14.76
N ASP A 91 -12.56 -11.91 14.62
CA ASP A 91 -11.83 -11.27 15.73
C ASP A 91 -11.90 -9.72 15.69
N ILE A 92 -12.70 -9.16 14.77
CA ILE A 92 -12.88 -7.71 14.69
C ILE A 92 -13.87 -7.24 15.73
N ASP A 93 -13.46 -6.25 16.51
CA ASP A 93 -14.31 -5.55 17.47
C ASP A 93 -14.84 -4.26 16.84
N VAL A 94 -16.05 -3.86 17.21
CA VAL A 94 -16.68 -2.67 16.65
C VAL A 94 -17.18 -1.73 17.74
N SER A 95 -17.22 -0.43 17.45
CA SER A 95 -17.81 0.59 18.31
C SER A 95 -19.32 0.39 18.45
N ALA A 96 -19.97 1.20 19.29
CA ALA A 96 -21.43 1.21 19.44
C ALA A 96 -22.18 1.56 18.15
N PHE A 97 -21.47 2.12 17.18
CA PHE A 97 -21.96 2.47 15.84
C PHE A 97 -21.58 1.48 14.75
N GLY A 98 -20.90 0.39 15.11
CA GLY A 98 -20.52 -0.68 14.17
C GLY A 98 -19.26 -0.40 13.35
N TRP A 99 -18.40 0.53 13.76
CA TRP A 99 -17.14 0.82 13.12
C TRP A 99 -15.99 0.04 13.77
N PRO A 100 -15.05 -0.51 13.01
CA PRO A 100 -13.97 -1.35 13.54
C PRO A 100 -13.06 -0.57 14.51
N THR A 101 -12.74 -1.18 15.65
CA THR A 101 -11.96 -0.54 16.73
C THR A 101 -10.74 -1.33 17.16
N SER A 102 -10.74 -2.66 17.08
CA SER A 102 -9.60 -3.49 17.47
C SER A 102 -9.77 -4.96 17.03
N THR A 103 -8.85 -5.81 17.49
CA THR A 103 -8.94 -7.28 17.44
C THR A 103 -8.62 -7.88 18.81
N ASN A 104 -8.63 -7.08 19.88
CA ASN A 104 -8.21 -7.48 21.23
C ASN A 104 -9.31 -7.33 22.29
N GLY A 105 -10.56 -7.14 21.89
CA GLY A 105 -11.73 -6.99 22.78
C GLY A 105 -12.01 -5.53 23.17
N SER A 106 -11.42 -4.53 22.49
CA SER A 106 -11.67 -3.13 22.79
C SER A 106 -12.60 -2.48 21.79
N ASN A 107 -13.80 -2.12 22.19
CA ASN A 107 -14.81 -1.44 21.37
C ASN A 107 -14.91 0.08 21.63
N ASN A 108 -13.85 0.68 22.17
CA ASN A 108 -13.75 2.12 22.35
C ASN A 108 -13.34 2.80 21.03
N PRO A 109 -14.11 3.76 20.48
CA PRO A 109 -13.76 4.46 19.24
C PRO A 109 -12.58 5.43 19.38
N SER A 110 -12.22 5.85 20.61
CA SER A 110 -11.00 6.63 20.83
C SER A 110 -9.79 5.73 20.68
N MET A 111 -9.20 5.74 19.49
CA MET A 111 -8.14 4.83 19.06
C MET A 111 -6.78 5.15 19.69
N ASP A 112 -5.94 4.15 19.80
CA ASP A 112 -4.50 4.27 20.00
C ASP A 112 -3.75 3.64 18.81
N ALA A 113 -2.45 3.90 18.72
CA ALA A 113 -1.67 3.49 17.56
C ALA A 113 -1.59 1.94 17.40
N ILE A 114 -1.66 1.19 18.49
CA ILE A 114 -1.63 -0.28 18.46
C ILE A 114 -2.92 -0.82 17.85
N ARG A 115 -4.07 -0.33 18.32
CA ARG A 115 -5.38 -0.73 17.78
C ARG A 115 -5.55 -0.29 16.33
N CYS A 116 -4.98 0.84 15.92
CA CYS A 116 -4.94 1.23 14.52
C CYS A 116 -4.19 0.22 13.65
N VAL A 117 -3.08 -0.34 14.14
CA VAL A 117 -2.36 -1.45 13.48
C VAL A 117 -3.23 -2.71 13.45
N GLU A 118 -3.91 -3.04 14.54
CA GLU A 118 -4.81 -4.21 14.63
C GLU A 118 -5.98 -4.10 13.64
N VAL A 119 -6.65 -2.95 13.58
CA VAL A 119 -7.73 -2.69 12.60
C VAL A 119 -7.21 -2.88 11.19
N TRP A 120 -6.05 -2.29 10.84
CA TRP A 120 -5.47 -2.43 9.51
C TRP A 120 -5.31 -3.89 9.08
N TYR A 121 -4.65 -4.71 9.91
CA TYR A 121 -4.42 -6.12 9.60
C TYR A 121 -5.66 -7.00 9.78
N GLY A 122 -6.62 -6.56 10.57
CA GLY A 122 -7.87 -7.28 10.80
C GLY A 122 -8.87 -7.16 9.65
N ILE A 123 -8.92 -5.98 8.99
CA ILE A 123 -9.90 -5.73 7.93
C ILE A 123 -9.33 -5.76 6.51
N LEU A 124 -8.02 -5.57 6.34
CA LEU A 124 -7.36 -5.68 5.05
C LEU A 124 -6.79 -7.09 4.81
N GLN A 125 -6.56 -7.43 3.56
CA GLN A 125 -5.94 -8.70 3.19
C GLN A 125 -4.45 -8.74 3.58
N SER A 126 -3.90 -9.94 3.70
CA SER A 126 -2.48 -10.16 4.05
C SER A 126 -1.46 -9.57 3.06
N SER A 127 -1.91 -9.17 1.86
CA SER A 127 -1.12 -8.46 0.86
C SER A 127 -1.15 -6.94 1.01
N ALA A 128 -1.85 -6.40 2.02
CA ALA A 128 -1.87 -4.98 2.31
C ALA A 128 -0.46 -4.47 2.66
N PRO A 129 -0.18 -3.18 2.41
CA PRO A 129 1.08 -2.57 2.79
C PRO A 129 1.39 -2.75 4.29
N ILE A 130 2.68 -2.80 4.61
CA ILE A 130 3.15 -3.01 5.98
C ILE A 130 2.95 -1.74 6.80
N VAL A 131 2.29 -1.86 7.94
CA VAL A 131 2.08 -0.76 8.90
C VAL A 131 2.64 -1.10 10.27
N ASP A 132 3.21 -0.12 10.97
CA ASP A 132 3.61 -0.21 12.36
C ASP A 132 3.81 1.20 12.94
N THR A 133 3.95 1.29 14.24
CA THR A 133 4.28 2.52 14.97
C THR A 133 5.74 2.95 14.81
N ALA A 134 6.63 2.05 14.42
CA ALA A 134 8.06 2.27 14.24
C ALA A 134 8.65 1.37 13.14
N GLY A 135 9.93 1.58 12.80
CA GLY A 135 10.66 0.73 11.87
C GLY A 135 10.54 1.15 10.40
N ASN A 136 11.00 0.25 9.51
CA ASN A 136 10.96 0.45 8.06
C ASN A 136 9.66 -0.15 7.49
N VAL A 137 8.60 0.65 7.49
CA VAL A 137 7.24 0.28 7.09
C VAL A 137 6.76 1.13 5.94
N ASP A 138 5.71 0.69 5.25
CA ASP A 138 5.08 1.46 4.17
C ASP A 138 4.29 2.65 4.73
N TYR A 139 3.58 2.42 5.84
CA TYR A 139 2.88 3.48 6.56
C TYR A 139 3.24 3.44 8.05
N ARG A 140 3.58 4.60 8.58
CA ARG A 140 3.77 4.80 10.02
C ARG A 140 2.45 5.16 10.67
N VAL A 141 2.14 4.46 11.76
CA VAL A 141 0.86 4.61 12.45
C VAL A 141 1.02 5.49 13.68
N SER A 142 0.09 6.42 13.84
CA SER A 142 -0.11 7.23 15.06
C SER A 142 -1.60 7.43 15.30
N ALA A 143 -1.97 7.89 16.49
CA ALA A 143 -3.37 8.13 16.84
C ALA A 143 -3.56 9.46 17.60
N PRO A 144 -3.25 10.60 16.96
CA PRO A 144 -3.47 11.90 17.58
C PRO A 144 -4.98 12.20 17.69
N GLY A 145 -5.42 12.56 18.89
CA GLY A 145 -6.84 12.87 19.11
C GLY A 145 -7.79 11.68 19.15
N GLY A 146 -7.30 10.47 18.98
CA GLY A 146 -8.12 9.25 18.98
C GLY A 146 -8.45 8.71 17.58
N ASP A 147 -7.98 9.35 16.51
CA ASP A 147 -8.12 8.89 15.13
C ASP A 147 -6.88 8.15 14.66
N CYS A 148 -7.05 7.14 13.81
CA CYS A 148 -5.93 6.45 13.20
C CYS A 148 -5.33 7.27 12.06
N VAL A 149 -4.06 7.63 12.17
CA VAL A 149 -3.31 8.32 11.11
C VAL A 149 -2.23 7.41 10.58
N TYR A 150 -2.35 7.03 9.30
CA TYR A 150 -1.42 6.20 8.55
C TYR A 150 -0.61 7.09 7.61
N THR A 151 0.60 7.50 8.05
CA THR A 151 1.48 8.38 7.26
C THR A 151 2.35 7.55 6.32
N TYR A 152 2.30 7.85 5.02
CA TYR A 152 3.10 7.18 4.02
C TYR A 152 4.59 7.49 4.18
N ASN A 153 5.45 6.46 4.12
CA ASN A 153 6.84 6.54 4.54
C ASN A 153 7.84 6.26 3.41
N ARG A 154 7.40 6.07 2.16
CA ARG A 154 8.27 5.68 1.04
C ARG A 154 8.81 6.86 0.23
N ASP A 155 8.15 8.01 0.25
CA ASP A 155 8.49 9.20 -0.54
C ASP A 155 8.82 10.44 0.28
N ASN A 156 8.62 10.39 1.61
CA ASN A 156 8.75 11.50 2.54
C ASN A 156 7.85 12.71 2.22
N SER A 157 6.77 12.54 1.45
CA SER A 157 5.80 13.59 1.13
C SER A 157 5.00 14.05 2.35
N GLY A 158 4.81 13.15 3.33
CA GLY A 158 3.91 13.36 4.46
C GLY A 158 2.45 13.05 4.14
N SER A 159 2.19 12.47 2.98
CA SER A 159 0.86 11.97 2.59
C SER A 159 0.31 11.01 3.63
N ASN A 160 -0.98 11.12 3.95
CA ASN A 160 -1.58 10.30 5.00
C ASN A 160 -3.02 9.89 4.69
N ILE A 161 -3.44 8.80 5.35
CA ILE A 161 -4.82 8.32 5.40
C ILE A 161 -5.25 8.42 6.85
N ILE A 162 -6.44 8.95 7.11
CA ILE A 162 -7.00 9.13 8.44
C ILE A 162 -8.29 8.32 8.54
N TYR A 163 -8.42 7.52 9.57
CA TYR A 163 -9.62 6.77 9.91
C TYR A 163 -10.15 7.23 11.26
N ASP A 164 -11.38 7.71 11.27
CA ASP A 164 -12.17 8.06 12.45
C ASP A 164 -13.09 6.88 12.81
N ALA A 165 -12.88 6.26 13.96
CA ALA A 165 -13.66 5.12 14.44
C ALA A 165 -14.98 5.51 15.12
N ASP A 166 -15.25 6.81 15.36
CA ASP A 166 -16.54 7.31 15.81
C ASP A 166 -17.56 7.37 14.65
N THR A 167 -17.10 7.79 13.47
CA THR A 167 -17.95 8.05 12.31
C THR A 167 -17.78 7.03 11.18
N GLY A 168 -16.67 6.29 11.17
CA GLY A 168 -16.28 5.39 10.08
C GLY A 168 -15.70 6.12 8.86
N GLU A 169 -15.44 7.43 8.98
CA GLU A 169 -14.95 8.25 7.88
C GLU A 169 -13.48 7.95 7.57
N ILE A 170 -13.17 7.88 6.27
CA ILE A 170 -11.79 7.77 5.77
C ILE A 170 -11.45 9.04 4.98
N THR A 171 -10.59 9.84 5.55
CA THR A 171 -10.07 11.07 4.94
C THR A 171 -8.56 10.96 4.66
N GLY A 172 -7.87 12.06 4.47
CA GLY A 172 -6.41 12.11 4.33
C GLY A 172 -5.96 13.05 3.23
N ASN A 173 -4.71 13.47 3.33
CA ASN A 173 -4.06 14.38 2.40
C ASN A 173 -3.01 13.62 1.59
N ILE A 174 -2.94 13.89 0.29
CA ILE A 174 -1.97 13.33 -0.65
C ILE A 174 -1.23 14.51 -1.27
N PHE A 175 0.10 14.54 -1.13
CA PHE A 175 0.96 15.65 -1.52
C PHE A 175 1.97 15.20 -2.58
#